data_341025b313b94a8aae86b049ffbb185f
#
_entry.id   341025b313b94a8aae86b049ffbb185f
#
_cell.length_a   1.000
_cell.length_b   1.000
_cell.length_c   1.000
_cell.angle_alpha   90.00
_cell.angle_beta   90.00
_cell.angle_gamma   90.00
#
_symmetry.space_group_name_H-M   'P 1'
#
loop_
_entity.id
_entity.type
_entity.pdbx_description
1 polymer ?
#
loop_
_entity_poly.entity_id
_entity_poly.type
_entity_poly.pdbx_seq_one_letter_code
_entity_poly.pdbx_strand_id
1 'polypeptide(L)'
;MDKRGLNTKEVWDKILADGGSVQDIKGLDGDTKEIFKTFKEINQLELVRQAGIRQQYIDQSVSLNLAFPAEATPKWINQVHLDAWKKGIKTLYYMRTESVLRGDIAAKAMEDCVACDG
;
A
#
# COMPACT_ATOMS: atom_id res chain seq x y z
N MET A 1 17.51 3.78 9.47
CA MET A 1 17.03 4.34 10.77
C MET A 1 18.21 4.69 11.69
N ASP A 2 19.07 3.76 12.07
CA ASP A 2 20.18 4.01 13.01
C ASP A 2 21.10 5.16 12.61
N LYS A 3 21.59 5.17 11.37
CA LYS A 3 22.50 6.23 10.87
C LYS A 3 21.90 7.65 10.91
N ARG A 4 20.59 7.78 11.09
CA ARG A 4 19.86 9.05 11.11
C ARG A 4 19.29 9.37 12.49
N GLY A 5 19.59 8.56 13.51
CA GLY A 5 19.04 8.72 14.86
C GLY A 5 17.53 8.51 14.95
N LEU A 6 16.92 7.87 13.94
CA LEU A 6 15.47 7.64 13.86
C LEU A 6 15.05 6.25 14.35
N ASN A 7 15.96 5.47 14.92
CA ASN A 7 15.66 4.17 15.49
C ASN A 7 15.20 4.31 16.95
N THR A 8 14.08 4.97 17.15
CA THR A 8 13.48 5.17 18.47
C THR A 8 12.11 4.52 18.55
N LYS A 9 11.68 4.20 19.75
CA LYS A 9 10.36 3.59 19.98
C LYS A 9 9.23 4.48 19.41
N GLU A 10 9.31 5.78 19.63
CA GLU A 10 8.29 6.74 19.17
C GLU A 10 8.14 6.74 17.65
N VAL A 11 9.25 6.60 16.91
CA VAL A 11 9.20 6.52 15.44
C VAL A 11 8.55 5.21 14.99
N TRP A 12 8.88 4.09 15.65
CA TRP A 12 8.26 2.80 15.33
C TRP A 12 6.79 2.74 15.69
N ASP A 13 6.41 3.29 16.85
CA ASP A 13 5.00 3.38 17.26
C ASP A 13 4.19 4.21 16.26
N LYS A 14 4.76 5.31 15.77
CA LYS A 14 4.13 6.12 14.72
C LYS A 14 3.98 5.36 13.41
N ILE A 15 5.02 4.67 12.93
CA ILE A 15 4.94 3.84 11.72
C ILE A 15 3.86 2.77 11.86
N LEU A 16 3.74 2.16 13.04
CA LEU A 16 2.71 1.16 13.31
C LEU A 16 1.31 1.78 13.28
N ALA A 17 1.12 2.93 13.92
CA ALA A 17 -0.14 3.68 13.92
C ALA A 17 -0.57 4.09 12.51
N ASP A 18 0.39 4.48 11.65
CA ASP A 18 0.17 4.87 10.26
C ASP A 18 0.09 3.64 9.31
N GLY A 19 -0.17 2.44 9.84
CA GLY A 19 -0.33 1.21 9.05
C GLY A 19 0.91 0.76 8.28
N GLY A 20 2.10 1.11 8.76
CA GLY A 20 3.39 0.79 8.16
C GLY A 20 3.94 1.90 7.25
N SER A 21 3.21 3.00 7.08
CA SER A 21 3.67 4.14 6.27
C SER A 21 4.82 4.89 6.93
N VAL A 22 5.79 5.31 6.11
CA VAL A 22 6.89 6.18 6.54
C VAL A 22 6.74 7.61 6.01
N GLN A 23 5.62 7.91 5.33
CA GLN A 23 5.45 9.17 4.61
C GLN A 23 5.44 10.39 5.57
N ASP A 24 4.89 10.22 6.77
CA ASP A 24 4.79 11.28 7.78
C ASP A 24 5.94 11.32 8.78
N ILE A 25 6.98 10.50 8.58
CA ILE A 25 8.17 10.51 9.44
C ILE A 25 9.06 11.71 9.10
N LYS A 26 9.24 12.58 10.08
CA LYS A 26 10.17 13.71 9.99
C LYS A 26 11.62 13.21 10.01
N GLY A 27 12.48 13.82 9.17
CA GLY A 27 13.90 13.44 9.09
C GLY A 27 14.21 12.35 8.06
N LEU A 28 13.21 11.80 7.36
CA LEU A 28 13.41 11.00 6.16
C LEU A 28 13.37 11.91 4.92
N ASP A 29 14.32 11.71 4.02
CA ASP A 29 14.35 12.37 2.71
C ASP A 29 13.29 11.79 1.76
N GLY A 30 12.98 12.53 0.70
CA GLY A 30 11.99 12.13 -0.29
C GLY A 30 12.31 10.80 -0.95
N ASP A 31 13.56 10.56 -1.31
CA ASP A 31 13.99 9.33 -1.97
C ASP A 31 13.77 8.11 -1.05
N THR A 32 14.10 8.25 0.22
CA THR A 32 13.84 7.20 1.21
C THR A 32 12.34 6.92 1.34
N LYS A 33 11.50 7.96 1.39
CA LYS A 33 10.05 7.82 1.45
C LYS A 33 9.48 7.12 0.21
N GLU A 34 9.99 7.45 -0.98
CA GLU A 34 9.59 6.77 -2.22
C GLU A 34 9.95 5.28 -2.23
N ILE A 35 11.14 4.92 -1.74
CA ILE A 35 11.61 3.52 -1.68
C ILE A 35 10.77 2.69 -0.71
N PHE A 36 10.36 3.26 0.43
CA PHE A 36 9.65 2.55 1.49
C PHE A 36 8.13 2.79 1.47
N LYS A 37 7.57 3.05 0.30
CA LYS A 37 6.11 3.07 0.12
C LYS A 37 5.50 1.70 0.47
N THR A 38 4.42 1.72 1.19
CA THR A 38 3.59 0.55 1.41
C THR A 38 2.89 0.12 0.11
N PHE A 39 2.40 -1.11 0.06
CA PHE A 39 1.70 -1.64 -1.11
C PHE A 39 0.51 -0.77 -1.57
N LYS A 40 -0.16 -0.10 -0.64
CA LYS A 40 -1.29 0.79 -0.92
C LYS A 40 -0.86 2.15 -1.48
N GLU A 41 0.32 2.61 -1.12
CA GLU A 41 0.89 3.89 -1.56
C GLU A 41 1.55 3.78 -2.95
N ILE A 42 1.85 2.56 -3.40
CA ILE A 42 2.41 2.32 -4.73
C ILE A 42 1.32 2.55 -5.78
N ASN A 43 1.69 3.26 -6.85
CA ASN A 43 0.80 3.43 -7.99
C ASN A 43 0.49 2.07 -8.64
N GLN A 44 -0.77 1.66 -8.63
CA GLN A 44 -1.20 0.35 -9.11
C GLN A 44 -0.95 0.16 -10.63
N LEU A 45 -0.87 1.22 -11.42
CA LEU A 45 -0.46 1.14 -12.83
C LEU A 45 0.99 0.66 -13.00
N GLU A 46 1.88 1.02 -12.06
CA GLU A 46 3.27 0.52 -12.09
C GLU A 46 3.35 -0.97 -11.79
N LEU A 47 2.54 -1.47 -10.86
CA LEU A 47 2.42 -2.91 -10.60
C LEU A 47 1.92 -3.66 -11.83
N VAL A 48 0.89 -3.14 -12.48
CA VAL A 48 0.34 -3.68 -13.73
C VAL A 48 1.39 -3.65 -14.83
N ARG A 49 2.15 -2.58 -14.97
CA ARG A 49 3.24 -2.48 -15.95
C ARG A 49 4.29 -3.56 -15.75
N GLN A 50 4.77 -3.74 -14.52
CA GLN A 50 5.76 -4.77 -14.19
C GLN A 50 5.21 -6.19 -14.39
N ALA A 51 3.97 -6.44 -14.00
CA ALA A 51 3.32 -7.73 -14.21
C ALA A 51 3.15 -8.04 -15.69
N GLY A 52 2.75 -7.06 -16.51
CA GLY A 52 2.63 -7.19 -17.96
C GLY A 52 3.94 -7.55 -18.65
N ILE A 53 5.06 -6.96 -18.20
CA ILE A 53 6.41 -7.32 -18.73
C ILE A 53 6.71 -8.78 -18.37
N ARG A 54 6.48 -9.20 -17.13
CA ARG A 54 6.74 -10.61 -16.73
C ARG A 54 5.82 -11.60 -17.44
N GLN A 55 4.56 -11.23 -17.69
CA GLN A 55 3.58 -12.11 -18.32
C GLN A 55 4.01 -12.54 -19.73
N GLN A 56 4.82 -11.76 -20.44
CA GLN A 56 5.32 -12.10 -21.77
C GLN A 56 6.27 -13.30 -21.78
N TYR A 57 6.84 -13.64 -20.64
CA TYR A 57 7.83 -14.71 -20.46
C TYR A 57 7.31 -15.89 -19.64
N ILE A 58 6.02 -15.89 -19.31
CA ILE A 58 5.40 -16.90 -18.45
C ILE A 58 4.15 -17.44 -19.12
N ASP A 59 4.08 -18.77 -19.31
CA ASP A 59 2.92 -19.44 -19.90
C ASP A 59 1.71 -19.44 -18.92
N GLN A 60 1.98 -19.56 -17.64
CA GLN A 60 0.98 -19.47 -16.58
C GLN A 60 0.53 -18.01 -16.37
N SER A 61 -0.56 -17.81 -15.64
CA SER A 61 -0.95 -16.47 -15.20
C SER A 61 -0.08 -15.99 -14.06
N VAL A 62 0.17 -14.68 -14.00
CA VAL A 62 0.80 -14.03 -12.86
C VAL A 62 -0.29 -13.68 -11.83
N SER A 63 -0.16 -14.18 -10.59
CA SER A 63 -1.06 -13.80 -9.50
C SER A 63 -0.77 -12.36 -9.06
N LEU A 64 -1.51 -11.41 -9.61
CA LEU A 64 -1.36 -9.99 -9.30
C LEU A 64 -2.48 -9.53 -8.37
N ASN A 65 -2.11 -9.10 -7.17
CA ASN A 65 -3.01 -8.40 -6.27
C ASN A 65 -2.97 -6.90 -6.57
N LEU A 66 -4.10 -6.25 -6.45
CA LEU A 66 -4.24 -4.80 -6.50
C LEU A 66 -4.76 -4.27 -5.17
N ALA A 67 -4.35 -3.07 -4.79
CA ALA A 67 -4.85 -2.38 -3.61
C ALA A 67 -5.32 -0.98 -4.00
N PHE A 68 -6.51 -0.63 -3.53
CA PHE A 68 -7.08 0.69 -3.74
C PHE A 68 -7.47 1.31 -2.39
N PRO A 69 -7.17 2.59 -2.17
CA PRO A 69 -7.67 3.29 -1.00
C PRO A 69 -9.20 3.37 -1.03
N ALA A 70 -9.82 3.63 0.13
CA ALA A 70 -11.28 3.66 0.26
C ALA A 70 -11.94 4.70 -0.65
N GLU A 71 -11.25 5.81 -0.90
CA GLU A 71 -11.69 6.92 -1.75
C GLU A 71 -11.39 6.73 -3.25
N ALA A 72 -10.84 5.58 -3.65
CA ALA A 72 -10.53 5.32 -5.04
C ALA A 72 -11.78 5.38 -5.91
N THR A 73 -11.75 6.21 -6.95
CA THR A 73 -12.89 6.36 -7.84
C THR A 73 -13.09 5.13 -8.70
N PRO A 74 -14.36 4.76 -9.04
CA PRO A 74 -14.64 3.66 -9.96
C PRO A 74 -13.94 3.84 -11.33
N LYS A 75 -13.77 5.09 -11.75
CA LYS A 75 -13.04 5.43 -12.99
C LYS A 75 -11.58 5.00 -12.91
N TRP A 76 -10.91 5.27 -11.79
CA TRP A 76 -9.53 4.86 -11.57
C TRP A 76 -9.38 3.35 -11.53
N ILE A 77 -10.24 2.66 -10.78
CA ILE A 77 -10.25 1.20 -10.70
C ILE A 77 -10.43 0.59 -12.09
N ASN A 78 -11.40 1.09 -12.87
CA ASN A 78 -11.63 0.64 -14.24
C ASN A 78 -10.42 0.89 -15.15
N GLN A 79 -9.76 2.04 -15.02
CA GLN A 79 -8.56 2.35 -15.80
C GLN A 79 -7.43 1.35 -15.53
N VAL A 80 -7.20 0.98 -14.28
CA VAL A 80 -6.17 -0.01 -13.89
C VAL A 80 -6.49 -1.39 -14.50
N HIS A 81 -7.75 -1.80 -14.47
CA HIS A 81 -8.19 -3.07 -15.07
C HIS A 81 -8.03 -3.07 -16.59
N LEU A 82 -8.41 -2.00 -17.26
CA LEU A 82 -8.24 -1.85 -18.71
C LEU A 82 -6.75 -1.85 -19.11
N ASP A 83 -5.90 -1.24 -18.30
CA ASP A 83 -4.46 -1.23 -18.55
C ASP A 83 -3.86 -2.63 -18.36
N ALA A 84 -4.30 -3.38 -17.35
CA ALA A 84 -3.92 -4.77 -17.15
C ALA A 84 -4.28 -5.64 -18.36
N TRP A 85 -5.51 -5.49 -18.87
CA TRP A 85 -5.94 -6.19 -20.08
C TRP A 85 -5.12 -5.82 -21.31
N LYS A 86 -4.87 -4.52 -21.55
CA LYS A 86 -4.06 -4.03 -22.67
C LYS A 86 -2.62 -4.54 -22.64
N LYS A 87 -2.08 -4.80 -21.45
CA LYS A 87 -0.73 -5.34 -21.25
C LYS A 87 -0.67 -6.88 -21.29
N GLY A 88 -1.77 -7.54 -21.62
CA GLY A 88 -1.83 -8.99 -21.79
C GLY A 88 -1.78 -9.78 -20.48
N ILE A 89 -2.08 -9.15 -19.35
CA ILE A 89 -2.22 -9.85 -18.06
C ILE A 89 -3.44 -10.75 -18.14
N LYS A 90 -3.24 -12.05 -17.92
CA LYS A 90 -4.27 -13.08 -18.10
C LYS A 90 -5.31 -13.05 -16.99
N THR A 91 -4.90 -12.81 -15.75
CA THR A 91 -5.79 -12.75 -14.58
C THR A 91 -5.30 -11.74 -13.57
N LEU A 92 -6.26 -11.13 -12.85
CA LEU A 92 -6.03 -10.41 -11.59
C LEU A 92 -6.52 -11.31 -10.46
N TYR A 93 -5.82 -11.32 -9.31
CA TYR A 93 -6.14 -12.24 -8.24
C TYR A 93 -7.05 -11.57 -7.20
N TYR A 94 -6.49 -10.80 -6.26
CA TYR A 94 -7.30 -10.06 -5.30
C TYR A 94 -7.29 -8.56 -5.61
N MET A 95 -8.47 -7.96 -5.48
CA MET A 95 -8.63 -6.51 -5.38
C MET A 95 -8.96 -6.18 -3.92
N ARG A 96 -8.03 -5.53 -3.25
CA ARG A 96 -8.19 -5.11 -1.86
C ARG A 96 -8.57 -3.64 -1.83
N THR A 97 -9.76 -3.35 -1.30
CA THR A 97 -10.20 -1.99 -1.00
C THR A 97 -10.40 -1.87 0.50
N GLU A 98 -9.98 -0.78 1.09
CA GLU A 98 -10.37 -0.46 2.46
C GLU A 98 -11.80 0.05 2.47
N SER A 99 -12.63 -0.47 3.38
CA SER A 99 -13.89 0.18 3.68
C SER A 99 -13.63 1.34 4.64
N VAL A 100 -14.30 2.46 4.43
CA VAL A 100 -14.24 3.63 5.32
C VAL A 100 -14.52 3.23 6.78
N LEU A 101 -15.43 2.28 6.99
CA LEU A 101 -15.78 1.71 8.31
C LEU A 101 -14.63 0.95 9.00
N ARG A 102 -13.68 0.37 8.26
CA ARG A 102 -12.54 -0.36 8.87
C ARG A 102 -11.46 0.58 9.36
N GLY A 103 -11.27 1.71 8.70
CA GLY A 103 -10.34 2.75 9.15
C GLY A 103 -10.76 3.31 10.51
N ASP A 104 -12.03 3.62 10.66
CA ASP A 104 -12.60 4.17 11.92
C ASP A 104 -12.59 3.14 13.06
N ILE A 105 -12.84 1.86 12.77
CA ILE A 105 -12.80 0.78 13.77
C ILE A 105 -11.37 0.49 14.20
N ALA A 106 -10.42 0.49 13.28
CA ALA A 106 -9.01 0.27 13.61
C ALA A 106 -8.43 1.44 14.42
N ALA A 107 -8.78 2.69 14.08
CA ALA A 107 -8.40 3.87 14.86
C ALA A 107 -8.98 3.83 16.27
N LYS A 108 -10.28 3.52 16.43
CA LYS A 108 -10.90 3.34 17.75
C LYS A 108 -10.32 2.20 18.57
N ALA A 109 -10.05 1.04 17.96
CA ALA A 109 -9.46 -0.09 18.66
C ALA A 109 -8.03 0.20 19.15
N MET A 110 -7.30 1.10 18.48
CA MET A 110 -5.98 1.54 18.94
C MET A 110 -6.08 2.56 20.07
N GLU A 111 -7.05 3.47 20.05
CA GLU A 111 -7.33 4.39 21.17
C GLU A 111 -7.73 3.62 22.44
N ASP A 112 -8.57 2.60 22.32
CA ASP A 112 -8.99 1.75 23.45
C ASP A 112 -7.83 0.88 23.99
N CYS A 113 -6.87 0.47 23.14
CA CYS A 113 -5.72 -0.33 23.56
C CYS A 113 -4.67 0.49 24.36
N VAL A 114 -4.54 1.77 24.06
CA VAL A 114 -3.65 2.70 24.81
C VAL A 114 -4.20 3.01 26.20
N ALA A 115 -5.53 2.91 26.38
CA ALA A 115 -6.19 3.13 27.68
C ALA A 115 -6.08 1.94 28.65
N CYS A 116 -5.60 0.77 28.19
CA CYS A 116 -5.47 -0.43 29.02
C CYS A 116 -4.07 -0.63 29.64
N ASP A 117 -3.10 0.25 29.35
CA ASP A 117 -1.72 0.18 29.81
C ASP A 117 -1.43 1.19 30.95
N GLY A 118 -2.32 1.27 31.91
CA GLY A 118 -2.25 2.09 33.12
C GLY A 118 -2.28 1.24 34.39
#